data_723cbfb25fa75ebcd78bedff70f2d065
#
_entry.id   723cbfb25fa75ebcd78bedff70f2d065
#
_cell.length_a   1.000
_cell.length_b   1.000
_cell.length_c   1.000
_cell.angle_alpha   90.00
_cell.angle_beta   90.00
_cell.angle_gamma   90.00
#
_symmetry.space_group_name_H-M   'P 1'
#
loop_
_entity.id
_entity.type
_entity.pdbx_description
1 polymer ?
#
loop_
_entity_poly.entity_id
_entity_poly.type
_entity_poly.pdbx_seq_one_letter_code
_entity_poly.pdbx_strand_id
1 'polypeptide(L)'
;MDAYDGMSLCGGLVFFAPVALLVRTQAGISETQFFLLQALLSGIIALGELPTGHLTDRMGYRRSLILAQLLLLAARGLLLAAFLLRSLPLFVAEAVVEGISACLSSGTASAYLYALYGESDYLPKAAHAANFGTAGFLLSTAAYALLYRYFGLTGLLAATVLAGAAGFACSLFLRREPRAAVPEHRSQSTMWGQLGKIFRDRQALLLTALLSMFSVAWLLVNFFYAEKLADCGIPLTWLSAIIIAYSAGQMLAEPIIRLCAGKSRSRLTAIFCLLCGGGLAAFGWLRTPWAAVPLMVLLPLLLDLASFYLEERQNHLIDRLDAGRDRAAALSAMNIGVNLAEIASLFASSLLAALGIGWCFALCGGLLLLGALGYMLSSRKITG
;
A
#
# COMPACT_ATOMS: atom_id res chain seq x y z
N MET A 1 -4.50 21.40 -5.07
CA MET A 1 -5.21 20.31 -4.39
C MET A 1 -6.45 20.00 -5.21
N ASP A 2 -6.57 18.82 -5.77
CA ASP A 2 -7.78 18.38 -6.46
C ASP A 2 -8.62 17.45 -5.56
N ALA A 3 -9.77 16.98 -6.07
CA ALA A 3 -10.66 16.12 -5.28
C ALA A 3 -10.00 14.78 -4.87
N TYR A 4 -9.09 14.25 -5.69
CA TYR A 4 -8.35 13.04 -5.38
C TYR A 4 -7.32 13.26 -4.26
N ASP A 5 -6.63 14.40 -4.28
CA ASP A 5 -5.69 14.79 -3.21
C ASP A 5 -6.43 14.94 -1.87
N GLY A 6 -7.62 15.58 -1.90
CA GLY A 6 -8.48 15.72 -0.71
C GLY A 6 -8.96 14.37 -0.17
N MET A 7 -9.35 13.46 -1.07
CA MET A 7 -9.73 12.09 -0.73
C MET A 7 -8.55 11.33 -0.08
N SER A 8 -7.34 11.46 -0.64
CA SER A 8 -6.12 10.83 -0.11
C SER A 8 -5.76 11.37 1.27
N LEU A 9 -5.81 12.70 1.46
CA LEU A 9 -5.58 13.34 2.77
C LEU A 9 -6.55 12.80 3.83
N CYS A 10 -7.85 12.77 3.51
CA CYS A 10 -8.87 12.25 4.43
C CYS A 10 -8.72 10.75 4.68
N GLY A 11 -8.24 10.00 3.70
CA GLY A 11 -7.89 8.59 3.82
C GLY A 11 -6.82 8.36 4.88
N GLY A 12 -5.79 9.22 4.90
CA GLY A 12 -4.71 9.18 5.88
C GLY A 12 -5.09 9.64 7.29
N LEU A 13 -6.20 10.37 7.48
CA LEU A 13 -6.66 10.82 8.79
C LEU A 13 -7.26 9.66 9.60
N VAL A 14 -6.41 8.83 10.20
CA VAL A 14 -6.77 7.68 11.05
C VAL A 14 -6.30 7.95 12.47
N PHE A 15 -7.11 8.68 13.25
CA PHE A 15 -6.73 9.17 14.57
C PHE A 15 -6.51 8.07 15.61
N PHE A 16 -7.10 6.89 15.43
CA PHE A 16 -6.93 5.76 16.36
C PHE A 16 -5.76 4.83 15.99
N ALA A 17 -5.09 5.04 14.86
CA ALA A 17 -4.03 4.15 14.38
C ALA A 17 -2.98 3.78 15.46
N PRO A 18 -2.47 4.73 16.28
CA PRO A 18 -1.49 4.41 17.32
C PRO A 18 -2.03 3.46 18.42
N VAL A 19 -3.35 3.36 18.55
CA VAL A 19 -4.05 2.63 19.62
C VAL A 19 -5.07 1.63 19.09
N ALA A 20 -4.87 1.14 17.88
CA ALA A 20 -5.80 0.23 17.20
C ALA A 20 -6.11 -1.05 17.99
N LEU A 21 -5.11 -1.63 18.65
CA LEU A 21 -5.29 -2.77 19.56
C LEU A 21 -6.05 -2.37 20.80
N LEU A 22 -5.71 -1.22 21.42
CA LEU A 22 -6.36 -0.73 22.64
C LEU A 22 -7.85 -0.46 22.42
N VAL A 23 -8.25 0.06 21.26
CA VAL A 23 -9.68 0.24 20.90
C VAL A 23 -10.42 -1.09 21.01
N ARG A 24 -9.87 -2.17 20.51
CA ARG A 24 -10.52 -3.47 20.49
C ARG A 24 -10.48 -4.15 21.86
N THR A 25 -9.37 -4.07 22.57
CA THR A 25 -9.25 -4.67 23.91
C THR A 25 -10.12 -3.98 24.95
N GLN A 26 -10.26 -2.66 24.88
CA GLN A 26 -11.22 -1.94 25.76
C GLN A 26 -12.70 -2.24 25.44
N ALA A 27 -12.99 -2.66 24.22
CA ALA A 27 -14.31 -3.15 23.84
C ALA A 27 -14.54 -4.63 24.26
N GLY A 28 -13.59 -5.27 24.94
CA GLY A 28 -13.71 -6.66 25.41
C GLY A 28 -13.24 -7.70 24.39
N ILE A 29 -12.59 -7.29 23.30
CA ILE A 29 -12.02 -8.19 22.28
C ILE A 29 -10.64 -8.66 22.77
N SER A 30 -10.38 -9.97 22.78
CA SER A 30 -9.06 -10.50 23.11
C SER A 30 -8.04 -10.22 22.00
N GLU A 31 -6.75 -10.25 22.34
CA GLU A 31 -5.68 -10.10 21.35
C GLU A 31 -5.76 -11.16 20.25
N THR A 32 -6.11 -12.40 20.61
CA THR A 32 -6.33 -13.48 19.64
C THR A 32 -7.45 -13.14 18.68
N GLN A 33 -8.59 -12.63 19.18
CA GLN A 33 -9.69 -12.19 18.32
C GLN A 33 -9.28 -11.01 17.43
N PHE A 34 -8.48 -10.07 17.93
CA PHE A 34 -7.92 -9.00 17.12
C PHE A 34 -7.11 -9.53 15.93
N PHE A 35 -6.19 -10.48 16.17
CA PHE A 35 -5.41 -11.08 15.10
C PHE A 35 -6.27 -11.88 14.12
N LEU A 36 -7.32 -12.55 14.59
CA LEU A 36 -8.28 -13.22 13.71
C LEU A 36 -9.06 -12.24 12.84
N LEU A 37 -9.43 -11.06 13.36
CA LEU A 37 -10.05 -9.99 12.56
C LEU A 37 -9.10 -9.46 11.49
N GLN A 38 -7.81 -9.29 11.79
CA GLN A 38 -6.80 -8.90 10.79
C GLN A 38 -6.60 -9.99 9.73
N ALA A 39 -6.58 -11.26 10.14
CA ALA A 39 -6.51 -12.38 9.21
C ALA A 39 -7.75 -12.46 8.30
N LEU A 40 -8.95 -12.20 8.84
CA LEU A 40 -10.19 -12.11 8.08
C LEU A 40 -10.12 -10.98 7.05
N LEU A 41 -9.70 -9.78 7.47
CA LEU A 41 -9.51 -8.63 6.58
C LEU A 41 -8.57 -8.97 5.42
N SER A 42 -7.39 -9.52 5.72
CA SER A 42 -6.41 -9.93 4.71
C SER A 42 -6.94 -11.01 3.78
N GLY A 43 -7.69 -11.98 4.32
CA GLY A 43 -8.34 -13.03 3.53
C GLY A 43 -9.37 -12.47 2.55
N ILE A 44 -10.19 -11.51 2.98
CA ILE A 44 -11.17 -10.83 2.12
C ILE A 44 -10.45 -10.03 1.03
N ILE A 45 -9.37 -9.32 1.35
CA ILE A 45 -8.57 -8.61 0.36
C ILE A 45 -8.03 -9.60 -0.67
N ALA A 46 -7.37 -10.68 -0.25
CA ALA A 46 -6.79 -11.66 -1.15
C ALA A 46 -7.83 -12.32 -2.08
N LEU A 47 -9.00 -12.67 -1.56
CA LEU A 47 -10.08 -13.29 -2.33
C LEU A 47 -10.87 -12.30 -3.18
N GLY A 48 -10.99 -11.05 -2.70
CA GLY A 48 -11.79 -10.01 -3.33
C GLY A 48 -11.11 -9.28 -4.48
N GLU A 49 -9.79 -9.32 -4.59
CA GLU A 49 -9.01 -8.57 -5.59
C GLU A 49 -9.50 -8.80 -7.04
N LEU A 50 -9.64 -10.05 -7.47
CA LEU A 50 -10.09 -10.35 -8.84
C LEU A 50 -11.55 -9.96 -9.11
N PRO A 51 -12.54 -10.36 -8.28
CA PRO A 51 -13.92 -9.97 -8.49
C PRO A 51 -14.12 -8.45 -8.53
N THR A 52 -13.45 -7.72 -7.64
CA THR A 52 -13.58 -6.25 -7.57
C THR A 52 -12.89 -5.54 -8.72
N GLY A 53 -11.72 -6.03 -9.19
CA GLY A 53 -11.06 -5.50 -10.38
C GLY A 53 -11.96 -5.61 -11.62
N HIS A 54 -12.59 -6.78 -11.81
CA HIS A 54 -13.54 -6.99 -12.92
C HIS A 54 -14.82 -6.14 -12.77
N LEU A 55 -15.31 -5.96 -11.54
CA LEU A 55 -16.43 -5.06 -11.25
C LEU A 55 -16.07 -3.62 -11.60
N THR A 56 -14.86 -3.19 -11.26
CA THR A 56 -14.34 -1.85 -11.55
C THR A 56 -14.28 -1.57 -13.04
N ASP A 57 -13.79 -2.50 -13.84
CA ASP A 57 -13.74 -2.34 -15.31
C ASP A 57 -15.14 -2.21 -15.93
N ARG A 58 -16.16 -2.80 -15.29
CA ARG A 58 -17.58 -2.67 -15.73
C ARG A 58 -18.26 -1.39 -15.27
N MET A 59 -17.97 -0.94 -14.05
CA MET A 59 -18.61 0.24 -13.44
C MET A 59 -17.95 1.55 -13.85
N GLY A 60 -16.65 1.51 -14.21
CA GLY A 60 -15.75 2.64 -14.37
C GLY A 60 -15.03 3.02 -13.08
N TYR A 61 -13.83 3.57 -13.24
CA TYR A 61 -12.91 3.81 -12.12
C TYR A 61 -13.46 4.80 -11.10
N ARG A 62 -14.03 5.92 -11.57
CA ARG A 62 -14.63 6.95 -10.70
C ARG A 62 -15.72 6.36 -9.81
N ARG A 63 -16.65 5.58 -10.38
CA ARG A 63 -17.77 5.01 -9.61
C ARG A 63 -17.27 4.00 -8.58
N SER A 64 -16.27 3.19 -8.94
CA SER A 64 -15.66 2.21 -8.04
C SER A 64 -14.96 2.90 -6.87
N LEU A 65 -14.23 4.00 -7.10
CA LEU A 65 -13.62 4.79 -6.03
C LEU A 65 -14.67 5.45 -5.11
N ILE A 66 -15.77 5.96 -5.66
CA ILE A 66 -16.87 6.51 -4.84
C ILE A 66 -17.48 5.41 -3.96
N LEU A 67 -17.72 4.21 -4.53
CA LEU A 67 -18.24 3.07 -3.77
C LEU A 67 -17.24 2.62 -2.70
N ALA A 68 -15.96 2.56 -3.03
CA ALA A 68 -14.91 2.23 -2.06
C ALA A 68 -14.91 3.23 -0.88
N GLN A 69 -14.99 4.53 -1.14
CA GLN A 69 -15.03 5.54 -0.08
C GLN A 69 -16.31 5.48 0.77
N LEU A 70 -17.45 5.14 0.16
CA LEU A 70 -18.70 4.89 0.90
C LEU A 70 -18.55 3.69 1.84
N LEU A 71 -17.97 2.59 1.35
CA LEU A 71 -17.72 1.39 2.16
C LEU A 71 -16.70 1.67 3.27
N LEU A 72 -15.65 2.45 3.00
CA LEU A 72 -14.69 2.87 4.01
C LEU A 72 -15.35 3.71 5.10
N LEU A 73 -16.22 4.63 4.74
CA LEU A 73 -17.02 5.40 5.70
C LEU A 73 -17.91 4.47 6.54
N ALA A 74 -18.58 3.52 5.90
CA ALA A 74 -19.41 2.52 6.61
C ALA A 74 -18.56 1.67 7.57
N ALA A 75 -17.38 1.20 7.15
CA ALA A 75 -16.46 0.46 8.01
C ALA A 75 -16.02 1.28 9.24
N ARG A 76 -15.65 2.55 9.05
CA ARG A 76 -15.31 3.47 10.15
C ARG A 76 -16.49 3.67 11.10
N GLY A 77 -17.71 3.79 10.58
CA GLY A 77 -18.94 3.87 11.36
C GLY A 77 -19.23 2.56 12.14
N LEU A 78 -19.03 1.41 11.48
CA LEU A 78 -19.15 0.10 12.12
C LEU A 78 -18.11 -0.08 13.24
N LEU A 79 -16.88 0.37 13.05
CA LEU A 79 -15.84 0.34 14.09
C LEU A 79 -16.25 1.14 15.33
N LEU A 80 -16.77 2.35 15.13
CA LEU A 80 -17.28 3.17 16.24
C LEU A 80 -18.46 2.49 16.93
N ALA A 81 -19.42 1.96 16.18
CA ALA A 81 -20.57 1.23 16.73
C ALA A 81 -20.13 -0.04 17.47
N ALA A 82 -19.18 -0.81 16.91
CA ALA A 82 -18.62 -2.01 17.52
C ALA A 82 -17.94 -1.71 18.86
N PHE A 83 -17.21 -0.60 18.92
CA PHE A 83 -16.57 -0.12 20.15
C PHE A 83 -17.61 0.27 21.21
N LEU A 84 -18.60 1.07 20.84
CA LEU A 84 -19.64 1.55 21.78
C LEU A 84 -20.52 0.42 22.31
N LEU A 85 -20.90 -0.52 21.43
CA LEU A 85 -21.78 -1.65 21.76
C LEU A 85 -21.01 -2.88 22.28
N ARG A 86 -19.66 -2.85 22.28
CA ARG A 86 -18.77 -3.96 22.68
C ARG A 86 -19.12 -5.26 21.96
N SER A 87 -19.34 -5.18 20.65
CA SER A 87 -19.93 -6.26 19.86
C SER A 87 -18.93 -6.88 18.89
N LEU A 88 -18.48 -8.12 19.14
CA LEU A 88 -17.63 -8.88 18.22
C LEU A 88 -18.24 -9.01 16.81
N PRO A 89 -19.54 -9.32 16.64
CA PRO A 89 -20.15 -9.37 15.31
C PRO A 89 -20.01 -8.08 14.50
N LEU A 90 -20.08 -6.91 15.16
CA LEU A 90 -19.87 -5.63 14.49
C LEU A 90 -18.40 -5.42 14.09
N PHE A 91 -17.42 -5.88 14.87
CA PHE A 91 -16.00 -5.89 14.45
C PHE A 91 -15.77 -6.83 13.28
N VAL A 92 -16.46 -7.97 13.22
CA VAL A 92 -16.41 -8.86 12.05
C VAL A 92 -17.00 -8.17 10.82
N ALA A 93 -18.16 -7.52 10.96
CA ALA A 93 -18.79 -6.77 9.87
C ALA A 93 -17.90 -5.61 9.39
N GLU A 94 -17.26 -4.89 10.32
CA GLU A 94 -16.28 -3.84 10.01
C GLU A 94 -15.14 -4.39 9.17
N ALA A 95 -14.49 -5.48 9.59
CA ALA A 95 -13.37 -6.09 8.87
C ALA A 95 -13.78 -6.56 7.45
N VAL A 96 -15.00 -7.10 7.29
CA VAL A 96 -15.54 -7.50 5.98
C VAL A 96 -15.72 -6.29 5.08
N VAL A 97 -16.38 -5.23 5.57
CA VAL A 97 -16.68 -4.03 4.79
C VAL A 97 -15.40 -3.26 4.45
N GLU A 98 -14.45 -3.17 5.38
CA GLU A 98 -13.14 -2.55 5.14
C GLU A 98 -12.35 -3.32 4.08
N GLY A 99 -12.33 -4.66 4.16
CA GLY A 99 -11.67 -5.51 3.16
C GLY A 99 -12.24 -5.32 1.75
N ILE A 100 -13.55 -5.26 1.60
CA ILE A 100 -14.20 -4.98 0.29
C ILE A 100 -13.85 -3.58 -0.20
N SER A 101 -13.83 -2.58 0.68
CA SER A 101 -13.40 -1.22 0.33
C SER A 101 -11.95 -1.20 -0.16
N ALA A 102 -11.05 -1.90 0.53
CA ALA A 102 -9.64 -2.00 0.16
C ALA A 102 -9.47 -2.64 -1.23
N CYS A 103 -10.16 -3.74 -1.51
CA CYS A 103 -10.15 -4.39 -2.83
C CYS A 103 -10.62 -3.46 -3.95
N LEU A 104 -11.72 -2.71 -3.72
CA LEU A 104 -12.24 -1.77 -4.71
C LEU A 104 -11.29 -0.58 -4.94
N SER A 105 -10.50 -0.19 -3.95
CA SER A 105 -9.54 0.91 -4.06
C SER A 105 -8.25 0.49 -4.73
N SER A 106 -7.76 -0.73 -4.50
CA SER A 106 -6.49 -1.28 -4.92
C SER A 106 -6.23 -0.98 -6.41
N GLY A 107 -6.11 -1.85 -7.33
CA GLY A 107 -5.85 -1.55 -8.73
C GLY A 107 -6.64 -0.37 -9.36
N THR A 108 -7.81 -0.01 -8.79
CA THR A 108 -8.65 1.11 -9.28
C THR A 108 -7.99 2.47 -9.14
N ALA A 109 -7.30 2.74 -8.03
CA ALA A 109 -6.65 4.02 -7.78
C ALA A 109 -5.55 4.30 -8.83
N SER A 110 -4.69 3.31 -9.08
CA SER A 110 -3.65 3.37 -10.10
C SER A 110 -4.24 3.51 -11.51
N ALA A 111 -5.24 2.69 -11.85
CA ALA A 111 -5.91 2.75 -13.14
C ALA A 111 -6.59 4.10 -13.39
N TYR A 112 -7.24 4.67 -12.39
CA TYR A 112 -7.89 5.98 -12.46
C TYR A 112 -6.89 7.11 -12.72
N LEU A 113 -5.80 7.14 -11.95
CA LEU A 113 -4.76 8.16 -12.15
C LEU A 113 -4.09 8.02 -13.52
N TYR A 114 -3.79 6.80 -13.94
CA TYR A 114 -3.20 6.55 -15.25
C TYR A 114 -4.15 6.95 -16.39
N ALA A 115 -5.44 6.68 -16.27
CA ALA A 115 -6.44 7.06 -17.26
C ALA A 115 -6.61 8.59 -17.39
N LEU A 116 -6.45 9.33 -16.28
CA LEU A 116 -6.59 10.79 -16.28
C LEU A 116 -5.35 11.54 -16.76
N TYR A 117 -4.17 11.08 -16.36
CA TYR A 117 -2.92 11.82 -16.53
C TYR A 117 -2.01 11.23 -17.60
N GLY A 118 -2.29 10.00 -18.05
CA GLY A 118 -1.45 9.30 -19.03
C GLY A 118 -0.08 8.95 -18.46
N GLU A 119 0.78 8.42 -19.34
CA GLU A 119 2.12 7.93 -19.02
C GLU A 119 3.05 9.02 -18.45
N SER A 120 3.01 10.23 -19.04
CA SER A 120 3.94 11.30 -18.70
C SER A 120 3.74 11.85 -17.28
N ASP A 121 2.50 11.97 -16.85
CA ASP A 121 2.13 12.69 -15.63
C ASP A 121 1.62 11.77 -14.50
N TYR A 122 1.44 10.47 -14.78
CA TYR A 122 0.99 9.49 -13.80
C TYR A 122 1.89 9.47 -12.56
N LEU A 123 3.20 9.28 -12.76
CA LEU A 123 4.15 9.06 -11.69
C LEU A 123 4.25 10.25 -10.71
N PRO A 124 4.44 11.51 -11.18
CA PRO A 124 4.39 12.67 -10.30
C PRO A 124 3.07 12.82 -9.58
N LYS A 125 1.94 12.49 -10.24
CA LYS A 125 0.61 12.63 -9.65
C LYS A 125 0.32 11.56 -8.61
N ALA A 126 0.74 10.32 -8.84
CA ALA A 126 0.63 9.24 -7.87
C ALA A 126 1.41 9.56 -6.58
N ALA A 127 2.66 10.01 -6.73
CA ALA A 127 3.49 10.42 -5.60
C ALA A 127 2.91 11.66 -4.87
N HIS A 128 2.36 12.63 -5.61
CA HIS A 128 1.68 13.78 -5.02
C HIS A 128 0.48 13.37 -4.18
N ALA A 129 -0.36 12.49 -4.67
CA ALA A 129 -1.52 11.97 -3.95
C ALA A 129 -1.11 11.16 -2.70
N ALA A 130 -0.05 10.35 -2.79
CA ALA A 130 0.51 9.63 -1.65
C ALA A 130 1.02 10.59 -0.57
N ASN A 131 1.65 11.71 -0.95
CA ASN A 131 2.07 12.76 -0.01
C ASN A 131 0.90 13.35 0.77
N PHE A 132 -0.27 13.53 0.14
CA PHE A 132 -1.47 13.97 0.85
C PHE A 132 -1.96 12.92 1.85
N GLY A 133 -1.91 11.63 1.50
CA GLY A 133 -2.21 10.54 2.44
C GLY A 133 -1.27 10.54 3.64
N THR A 134 0.03 10.65 3.40
CA THR A 134 1.06 10.74 4.46
C THR A 134 0.87 12.00 5.32
N ALA A 135 0.56 13.14 4.72
CA ALA A 135 0.25 14.37 5.47
C ALA A 135 -0.97 14.19 6.38
N GLY A 136 -2.03 13.52 5.90
CA GLY A 136 -3.18 13.16 6.72
C GLY A 136 -2.81 12.28 7.91
N PHE A 137 -1.98 11.26 7.68
CA PHE A 137 -1.47 10.38 8.75
C PHE A 137 -0.65 11.14 9.78
N LEU A 138 0.26 12.01 9.36
CA LEU A 138 1.07 12.84 10.26
C LEU A 138 0.19 13.80 11.07
N LEU A 139 -0.80 14.44 10.44
CA LEU A 139 -1.73 15.33 11.11
C LEU A 139 -2.57 14.58 12.16
N SER A 140 -3.10 13.40 11.83
CA SER A 140 -3.87 12.59 12.77
C SER A 140 -3.01 12.11 13.94
N THR A 141 -1.75 11.73 13.67
CA THR A 141 -0.80 11.30 14.70
C THR A 141 -0.41 12.46 15.62
N ALA A 142 -0.20 13.67 15.07
CA ALA A 142 0.08 14.86 15.87
C ALA A 142 -1.12 15.27 16.73
N ALA A 143 -2.33 15.17 16.22
CA ALA A 143 -3.56 15.49 16.93
C ALA A 143 -3.99 14.42 17.95
N TYR A 144 -3.45 13.19 17.84
CA TYR A 144 -3.84 12.05 18.66
C TYR A 144 -3.81 12.35 20.17
N ALA A 145 -2.69 12.85 20.69
CA ALA A 145 -2.52 13.05 22.13
C ALA A 145 -3.55 14.06 22.69
N LEU A 146 -3.82 15.13 21.92
CA LEU A 146 -4.79 16.17 22.28
C LEU A 146 -6.23 15.61 22.28
N LEU A 147 -6.61 14.94 21.19
CA LEU A 147 -7.95 14.35 21.06
C LEU A 147 -8.19 13.25 22.09
N TYR A 148 -7.18 12.39 22.33
CA TYR A 148 -7.28 11.33 23.32
C TYR A 148 -7.48 11.90 24.74
N ARG A 149 -6.72 12.96 25.09
CA ARG A 149 -6.81 13.61 26.41
C ARG A 149 -8.20 14.19 26.69
N TYR A 150 -8.85 14.80 25.71
CA TYR A 150 -10.12 15.49 25.91
C TYR A 150 -11.35 14.64 25.61
N PHE A 151 -11.26 13.71 24.68
CA PHE A 151 -12.41 12.97 24.17
C PHE A 151 -12.25 11.45 24.24
N GLY A 152 -11.10 10.96 24.71
CA GLY A 152 -10.82 9.52 24.83
C GLY A 152 -10.86 8.77 23.50
N LEU A 153 -11.01 7.43 23.55
CA LEU A 153 -11.06 6.59 22.36
C LEU A 153 -12.29 6.89 21.49
N THR A 154 -13.44 7.18 22.09
CA THR A 154 -14.67 7.53 21.35
C THR A 154 -14.44 8.76 20.47
N GLY A 155 -13.75 9.78 20.99
CA GLY A 155 -13.42 10.99 20.22
C GLY A 155 -12.49 10.70 19.04
N LEU A 156 -11.49 9.83 19.21
CA LEU A 156 -10.60 9.43 18.12
C LEU A 156 -11.37 8.70 17.01
N LEU A 157 -12.27 7.77 17.40
CA LEU A 157 -13.09 7.04 16.44
C LEU A 157 -14.08 7.95 15.72
N ALA A 158 -14.74 8.86 16.45
CA ALA A 158 -15.65 9.85 15.85
C ALA A 158 -14.91 10.78 14.88
N ALA A 159 -13.73 11.29 15.23
CA ALA A 159 -12.89 12.08 14.34
C ALA A 159 -12.51 11.31 13.07
N THR A 160 -12.23 10.01 13.19
CA THR A 160 -11.95 9.14 12.04
C THR A 160 -13.18 8.94 11.15
N VAL A 161 -14.38 8.83 11.72
CA VAL A 161 -15.64 8.78 10.95
C VAL A 161 -15.87 10.11 10.21
N LEU A 162 -15.66 11.25 10.86
CA LEU A 162 -15.79 12.56 10.22
C LEU A 162 -14.78 12.74 9.06
N ALA A 163 -13.53 12.30 9.25
CA ALA A 163 -12.54 12.25 8.18
C ALA A 163 -13.00 11.34 7.03
N GLY A 164 -13.60 10.19 7.34
CA GLY A 164 -14.21 9.30 6.33
C GLY A 164 -15.33 9.98 5.55
N ALA A 165 -16.22 10.70 6.24
CA ALA A 165 -17.29 11.47 5.60
C ALA A 165 -16.75 12.57 4.67
N ALA A 166 -15.70 13.28 5.11
CA ALA A 166 -15.02 14.27 4.27
C ALA A 166 -14.36 13.61 3.05
N GLY A 167 -13.70 12.47 3.20
CA GLY A 167 -13.11 11.70 2.10
C GLY A 167 -14.16 11.21 1.09
N PHE A 168 -15.29 10.70 1.59
CA PHE A 168 -16.42 10.34 0.72
C PHE A 168 -16.97 11.57 -0.02
N ALA A 169 -17.16 12.70 0.67
CA ALA A 169 -17.58 13.94 0.02
C ALA A 169 -16.60 14.37 -1.08
N CYS A 170 -15.28 14.33 -0.83
CA CYS A 170 -14.27 14.59 -1.87
C CYS A 170 -14.40 13.65 -3.06
N SER A 171 -14.70 12.37 -2.84
CA SER A 171 -14.84 11.38 -3.91
C SER A 171 -15.97 11.69 -4.88
N LEU A 172 -17.03 12.36 -4.45
CA LEU A 172 -18.15 12.77 -5.30
C LEU A 172 -17.73 13.80 -6.36
N PHE A 173 -16.69 14.59 -6.08
CA PHE A 173 -16.12 15.60 -6.97
C PHE A 173 -14.96 15.08 -7.82
N LEU A 174 -14.65 13.78 -7.81
CA LEU A 174 -13.67 13.17 -8.69
C LEU A 174 -13.99 13.46 -10.15
N ARG A 175 -12.97 13.77 -10.95
CA ARG A 175 -13.11 13.99 -12.38
C ARG A 175 -13.59 12.71 -13.06
N ARG A 176 -14.37 12.86 -14.12
CA ARG A 176 -14.73 11.71 -14.95
C ARG A 176 -13.52 11.31 -15.78
N GLU A 177 -13.24 10.03 -15.82
CA GLU A 177 -12.25 9.46 -16.74
C GLU A 177 -12.67 9.72 -18.21
N PRO A 178 -11.70 9.88 -19.15
CA PRO A 178 -11.99 9.99 -20.57
C PRO A 178 -12.81 8.79 -21.07
N ARG A 179 -13.77 9.04 -21.95
CA ARG A 179 -14.67 7.98 -22.48
C ARG A 179 -13.91 6.82 -23.14
N ALA A 180 -12.74 7.10 -23.72
CA ALA A 180 -11.86 6.09 -24.30
C ALA A 180 -11.21 5.15 -23.26
N ALA A 181 -11.20 5.55 -21.98
CA ALA A 181 -10.67 4.71 -20.89
C ALA A 181 -11.71 3.75 -20.29
N VAL A 182 -12.99 3.96 -20.62
CA VAL A 182 -14.10 3.08 -20.20
C VAL A 182 -14.43 2.17 -21.38
N PRO A 183 -14.34 0.85 -21.24
CA PRO A 183 -14.65 -0.07 -22.34
C PRO A 183 -16.10 0.11 -22.80
N GLU A 184 -16.32 0.52 -24.06
CA GLU A 184 -17.67 0.66 -24.64
C GLU A 184 -18.35 -0.68 -24.90
N HIS A 185 -17.57 -1.78 -24.97
CA HIS A 185 -18.07 -3.12 -25.16
C HIS A 185 -17.70 -4.00 -23.95
N ARG A 186 -18.67 -4.72 -23.45
CA ARG A 186 -18.45 -5.76 -22.44
C ARG A 186 -17.31 -6.68 -22.90
N SER A 187 -16.19 -6.62 -22.20
CA SER A 187 -15.12 -7.58 -22.44
C SER A 187 -15.69 -8.99 -22.27
N GLN A 188 -15.55 -9.81 -23.32
CA GLN A 188 -15.89 -11.25 -23.24
C GLN A 188 -14.76 -12.06 -22.59
N SER A 189 -13.66 -11.39 -22.17
CA SER A 189 -12.57 -12.09 -21.50
C SER A 189 -13.04 -12.52 -20.11
N THR A 190 -12.99 -13.82 -19.88
CA THR A 190 -13.23 -14.36 -18.55
C THR A 190 -12.08 -13.95 -17.62
N MET A 191 -12.37 -13.73 -16.34
CA MET A 191 -11.40 -13.48 -15.27
C MET A 191 -10.18 -14.43 -15.37
N TRP A 192 -10.42 -15.71 -15.62
CA TRP A 192 -9.39 -16.73 -15.83
C TRP A 192 -8.56 -16.52 -17.10
N GLY A 193 -9.15 -15.91 -18.13
CA GLY A 193 -8.44 -15.57 -19.37
C GLY A 193 -7.41 -14.46 -19.15
N GLN A 194 -7.71 -13.45 -18.33
CA GLN A 194 -6.77 -12.39 -17.96
C GLN A 194 -5.62 -12.93 -17.09
N LEU A 195 -5.93 -13.72 -16.07
CA LEU A 195 -4.92 -14.44 -15.29
C LEU A 195 -4.00 -15.26 -16.21
N GLY A 196 -4.58 -16.04 -17.13
CA GLY A 196 -3.81 -16.87 -18.07
C GLY A 196 -2.86 -16.06 -18.95
N LYS A 197 -3.26 -14.87 -19.41
CA LYS A 197 -2.38 -13.98 -20.20
C LYS A 197 -1.21 -13.46 -19.35
N ILE A 198 -1.49 -12.98 -18.12
CA ILE A 198 -0.49 -12.42 -17.22
C ILE A 198 0.51 -13.49 -16.78
N PHE A 199 0.02 -14.66 -16.35
CA PHE A 199 0.90 -15.74 -15.87
C PHE A 199 1.65 -16.49 -16.99
N ARG A 200 1.33 -16.26 -18.26
CA ARG A 200 2.10 -16.76 -19.41
C ARG A 200 3.18 -15.78 -19.89
N ASP A 201 3.04 -14.49 -19.60
CA ASP A 201 4.04 -13.51 -19.99
C ASP A 201 5.19 -13.47 -18.97
N ARG A 202 6.39 -13.77 -19.40
CA ARG A 202 7.58 -13.81 -18.54
C ARG A 202 7.88 -12.46 -17.88
N GLN A 203 7.58 -11.35 -18.56
CA GLN A 203 7.83 -10.03 -17.99
C GLN A 203 6.80 -9.67 -16.92
N ALA A 204 5.54 -10.08 -17.11
CA ALA A 204 4.49 -9.95 -16.12
C ALA A 204 4.83 -10.72 -14.85
N LEU A 205 5.30 -11.97 -14.99
CA LEU A 205 5.75 -12.77 -13.85
C LEU A 205 6.93 -12.14 -13.11
N LEU A 206 7.95 -11.67 -13.83
CA LEU A 206 9.13 -11.02 -13.23
C LEU A 206 8.73 -9.72 -12.50
N LEU A 207 7.86 -8.92 -13.10
CA LEU A 207 7.39 -7.69 -12.50
C LEU A 207 6.52 -7.95 -11.27
N THR A 208 5.60 -8.93 -11.34
CA THR A 208 4.79 -9.35 -10.19
C THR A 208 5.68 -9.88 -9.06
N ALA A 209 6.67 -10.71 -9.38
CA ALA A 209 7.62 -11.21 -8.38
C ALA A 209 8.41 -10.08 -7.72
N LEU A 210 8.84 -9.08 -8.50
CA LEU A 210 9.58 -7.94 -7.96
C LEU A 210 8.66 -7.06 -7.08
N LEU A 211 7.44 -6.76 -7.51
CA LEU A 211 6.43 -6.07 -6.69
C LEU A 211 6.14 -6.83 -5.39
N SER A 212 6.01 -8.16 -5.47
CA SER A 212 5.84 -9.01 -4.29
C SER A 212 7.01 -8.89 -3.30
N MET A 213 8.24 -8.86 -3.80
CA MET A 213 9.42 -8.67 -2.95
C MET A 213 9.43 -7.30 -2.26
N PHE A 214 8.98 -6.25 -2.96
CA PHE A 214 8.85 -4.91 -2.37
C PHE A 214 7.76 -4.86 -1.31
N SER A 215 6.63 -5.51 -1.52
CA SER A 215 5.56 -5.60 -0.53
C SER A 215 6.02 -6.35 0.72
N VAL A 216 6.73 -7.47 0.54
CA VAL A 216 7.38 -8.21 1.63
C VAL A 216 8.39 -7.34 2.38
N ALA A 217 9.21 -6.55 1.68
CA ALA A 217 10.15 -5.63 2.29
C ALA A 217 9.45 -4.56 3.14
N TRP A 218 8.35 -3.99 2.63
CA TRP A 218 7.48 -3.07 3.36
C TRP A 218 6.94 -3.70 4.64
N LEU A 219 6.45 -4.92 4.54
CA LEU A 219 5.90 -5.68 5.65
C LEU A 219 6.98 -5.94 6.72
N LEU A 220 8.18 -6.37 6.32
CA LEU A 220 9.30 -6.56 7.24
C LEU A 220 9.71 -5.25 7.93
N VAL A 221 9.81 -4.15 7.18
CA VAL A 221 10.10 -2.83 7.76
C VAL A 221 9.04 -2.46 8.78
N ASN A 222 7.75 -2.58 8.47
CA ASN A 222 6.67 -2.17 9.37
C ASN A 222 6.57 -3.01 10.65
N PHE A 223 6.82 -4.31 10.59
CA PHE A 223 6.65 -5.19 11.75
C PHE A 223 7.91 -5.32 12.61
N PHE A 224 9.09 -5.32 11.98
CA PHE A 224 10.32 -5.67 12.68
C PHE A 224 11.33 -4.53 12.86
N TYR A 225 11.03 -3.32 12.37
CA TYR A 225 11.95 -2.18 12.53
C TYR A 225 12.22 -1.85 13.99
N ALA A 226 11.19 -1.94 14.86
CA ALA A 226 11.30 -1.61 16.28
C ALA A 226 12.26 -2.57 17.00
N GLU A 227 12.11 -3.88 16.76
CA GLU A 227 12.96 -4.89 17.33
C GLU A 227 14.40 -4.77 16.81
N LYS A 228 14.56 -4.56 15.49
CA LYS A 228 15.88 -4.34 14.90
C LYS A 228 16.57 -3.09 15.43
N LEU A 229 15.87 -2.00 15.66
CA LEU A 229 16.42 -0.80 16.26
C LEU A 229 16.78 -1.01 17.74
N ALA A 230 15.96 -1.77 18.48
CA ALA A 230 16.27 -2.17 19.85
C ALA A 230 17.57 -3.00 19.94
N ASP A 231 17.77 -3.93 19.00
CA ASP A 231 19.04 -4.69 18.86
C ASP A 231 20.25 -3.80 18.58
N CYS A 232 20.03 -2.63 17.97
CA CYS A 232 21.06 -1.63 17.75
C CYS A 232 21.26 -0.68 18.96
N GLY A 233 20.55 -0.91 20.08
CA GLY A 233 20.65 -0.10 21.31
C GLY A 233 19.81 1.16 21.30
N ILE A 234 18.80 1.27 20.43
CA ILE A 234 17.88 2.41 20.39
C ILE A 234 16.77 2.22 21.44
N PRO A 235 16.58 3.15 22.39
CA PRO A 235 15.48 3.09 23.33
C PRO A 235 14.10 3.14 22.61
N LEU A 236 13.14 2.33 23.08
CA LEU A 236 11.78 2.29 22.51
C LEU A 236 11.09 3.67 22.52
N THR A 237 11.48 4.57 23.41
CA THR A 237 10.96 5.95 23.48
C THR A 237 11.26 6.79 22.23
N TRP A 238 12.28 6.42 21.45
CA TRP A 238 12.66 7.12 20.21
C TRP A 238 11.89 6.65 18.99
N LEU A 239 11.20 5.50 19.07
CA LEU A 239 10.50 4.92 17.93
C LEU A 239 9.48 5.87 17.31
N SER A 240 8.71 6.60 18.13
CA SER A 240 7.73 7.58 17.62
C SER A 240 8.39 8.70 16.81
N ALA A 241 9.53 9.21 17.27
CA ALA A 241 10.29 10.23 16.55
C ALA A 241 10.84 9.69 15.23
N ILE A 242 11.31 8.44 15.21
CA ILE A 242 11.81 7.76 14.01
C ILE A 242 10.67 7.54 13.00
N ILE A 243 9.47 7.12 13.47
CA ILE A 243 8.29 6.98 12.63
C ILE A 243 7.92 8.30 11.97
N ILE A 244 7.86 9.39 12.75
CA ILE A 244 7.57 10.72 12.21
C ILE A 244 8.64 11.13 11.19
N ALA A 245 9.92 10.90 11.50
CA ALA A 245 11.03 11.25 10.62
C ALA A 245 10.98 10.49 9.28
N TYR A 246 10.75 9.17 9.28
CA TYR A 246 10.66 8.42 8.04
C TYR A 246 9.39 8.76 7.24
N SER A 247 8.24 8.95 7.93
CA SER A 247 7.00 9.33 7.25
C SER A 247 7.12 10.72 6.59
N ALA A 248 7.77 11.67 7.26
CA ALA A 248 8.11 12.95 6.65
C ALA A 248 9.11 12.78 5.48
N GLY A 249 10.09 11.88 5.63
CA GLY A 249 11.05 11.54 4.59
C GLY A 249 10.39 10.98 3.33
N GLN A 250 9.36 10.17 3.45
CA GLN A 250 8.60 9.63 2.31
C GLN A 250 7.98 10.74 1.43
N MET A 251 7.61 11.89 2.00
CA MET A 251 7.08 13.02 1.23
C MET A 251 8.10 13.59 0.24
N LEU A 252 9.39 13.28 0.37
CA LEU A 252 10.42 13.64 -0.60
C LEU A 252 10.33 12.81 -1.89
N ALA A 253 9.50 11.78 -1.98
CA ALA A 253 9.33 10.97 -3.18
C ALA A 253 8.89 11.83 -4.38
N GLU A 254 7.89 12.70 -4.21
CA GLU A 254 7.40 13.58 -5.27
C GLU A 254 8.48 14.51 -5.83
N PRO A 255 9.19 15.34 -5.02
CA PRO A 255 10.24 16.20 -5.55
C PRO A 255 11.39 15.41 -6.20
N ILE A 256 11.76 14.23 -5.68
CA ILE A 256 12.78 13.38 -6.29
C ILE A 256 12.31 12.88 -7.66
N ILE A 257 11.08 12.42 -7.80
CA ILE A 257 10.51 11.99 -9.09
C ILE A 257 10.53 13.16 -10.09
N ARG A 258 10.15 14.36 -9.66
CA ARG A 258 10.19 15.57 -10.51
C ARG A 258 11.63 15.91 -10.96
N LEU A 259 12.61 15.82 -10.06
CA LEU A 259 14.03 16.02 -10.38
C LEU A 259 14.59 14.95 -11.34
N CYS A 260 14.01 13.77 -11.32
CA CYS A 260 14.35 12.67 -12.21
C CYS A 260 13.60 12.71 -13.56
N ALA A 261 12.73 13.69 -13.77
CA ALA A 261 12.01 13.87 -15.04
C ALA A 261 13.02 14.01 -16.21
N GLY A 262 12.70 13.34 -17.32
CA GLY A 262 13.58 13.30 -18.50
C GLY A 262 14.71 12.26 -18.44
N LYS A 263 14.94 11.58 -17.32
CA LYS A 263 15.90 10.47 -17.24
C LYS A 263 15.23 9.14 -17.62
N SER A 264 16.04 8.17 -18.01
CA SER A 264 15.58 6.83 -18.38
C SER A 264 14.85 6.15 -17.22
N ARG A 265 13.54 5.93 -17.36
CA ARG A 265 12.67 5.26 -16.39
C ARG A 265 13.21 3.87 -15.98
N SER A 266 13.65 3.09 -16.96
CA SER A 266 14.23 1.75 -16.71
C SER A 266 15.51 1.81 -15.85
N ARG A 267 16.36 2.80 -16.06
CA ARG A 267 17.57 2.98 -15.24
C ARG A 267 17.21 3.41 -13.81
N LEU A 268 16.25 4.33 -13.67
CA LEU A 268 15.80 4.78 -12.34
C LEU A 268 15.15 3.65 -11.55
N THR A 269 14.27 2.86 -12.17
CA THR A 269 13.70 1.66 -11.54
C THR A 269 14.81 0.75 -11.00
N ALA A 270 15.80 0.45 -11.85
CA ALA A 270 16.92 -0.41 -11.47
C ALA A 270 17.74 0.17 -10.31
N ILE A 271 18.06 1.47 -10.37
CA ILE A 271 18.83 2.16 -9.31
C ILE A 271 18.07 2.09 -7.98
N PHE A 272 16.78 2.46 -7.94
CA PHE A 272 16.01 2.43 -6.71
C PHE A 272 15.85 1.01 -6.16
N CYS A 273 15.59 0.02 -7.02
CA CYS A 273 15.55 -1.38 -6.59
C CYS A 273 16.88 -1.85 -5.98
N LEU A 274 18.01 -1.49 -6.59
CA LEU A 274 19.34 -1.84 -6.06
C LEU A 274 19.62 -1.12 -4.72
N LEU A 275 19.26 0.16 -4.60
CA LEU A 275 19.42 0.92 -3.35
C LEU A 275 18.56 0.35 -2.24
N CYS A 276 17.30 -0.05 -2.53
CA CYS A 276 16.44 -0.72 -1.57
C CYS A 276 17.03 -2.05 -1.11
N GLY A 277 17.40 -2.92 -2.05
CA GLY A 277 17.94 -4.23 -1.74
C GLY A 277 19.25 -4.12 -0.95
N GLY A 278 20.17 -3.26 -1.37
CA GLY A 278 21.42 -2.99 -0.66
C GLY A 278 21.20 -2.37 0.71
N GLY A 279 20.29 -1.41 0.82
CA GLY A 279 19.92 -0.77 2.07
C GLY A 279 19.29 -1.74 3.08
N LEU A 280 18.36 -2.59 2.64
CA LEU A 280 17.76 -3.64 3.49
C LEU A 280 18.80 -4.66 3.94
N ALA A 281 19.65 -5.15 3.03
CA ALA A 281 20.72 -6.06 3.38
C ALA A 281 21.68 -5.44 4.40
N ALA A 282 22.09 -4.19 4.17
CA ALA A 282 22.93 -3.44 5.11
C ALA A 282 22.23 -3.27 6.48
N PHE A 283 20.94 -2.88 6.49
CA PHE A 283 20.16 -2.72 7.71
C PHE A 283 20.13 -4.00 8.55
N GLY A 284 20.01 -5.16 7.90
CA GLY A 284 20.07 -6.46 8.57
C GLY A 284 21.37 -6.67 9.37
N TRP A 285 22.51 -6.24 8.84
CA TRP A 285 23.84 -6.42 9.46
C TRP A 285 24.27 -5.29 10.39
N LEU A 286 23.66 -4.11 10.30
CA LEU A 286 24.01 -2.98 11.17
C LEU A 286 23.70 -3.31 12.64
N ARG A 287 24.63 -2.90 13.52
CA ARG A 287 24.50 -3.02 14.98
C ARG A 287 24.72 -1.69 15.71
N THR A 288 24.98 -0.63 14.96
CA THR A 288 25.26 0.69 15.54
C THR A 288 24.09 1.64 15.32
N PRO A 289 23.64 2.38 16.37
CA PRO A 289 22.50 3.30 16.27
C PRO A 289 22.71 4.37 15.21
N TRP A 290 23.92 4.94 15.12
CA TRP A 290 24.27 6.03 14.23
C TRP A 290 24.12 5.73 12.73
N ALA A 291 24.22 4.46 12.35
CA ALA A 291 24.02 4.00 10.99
C ALA A 291 22.60 3.41 10.78
N ALA A 292 22.05 2.74 11.79
CA ALA A 292 20.73 2.12 11.69
C ALA A 292 19.59 3.15 11.58
N VAL A 293 19.61 4.22 12.37
CA VAL A 293 18.55 5.24 12.36
C VAL A 293 18.48 5.99 11.02
N PRO A 294 19.55 6.58 10.48
CA PRO A 294 19.48 7.23 9.17
C PRO A 294 19.03 6.28 8.05
N LEU A 295 19.50 5.03 8.08
CA LEU A 295 19.10 4.05 7.08
C LEU A 295 17.62 3.68 7.22
N MET A 296 17.11 3.51 8.45
CA MET A 296 15.70 3.27 8.70
C MET A 296 14.80 4.43 8.24
N VAL A 297 15.26 5.68 8.36
CA VAL A 297 14.53 6.86 7.84
C VAL A 297 14.55 6.89 6.30
N LEU A 298 15.63 6.44 5.69
CA LEU A 298 15.80 6.45 4.22
C LEU A 298 15.08 5.29 3.54
N LEU A 299 15.04 4.10 4.16
CA LEU A 299 14.49 2.89 3.55
C LEU A 299 13.03 3.02 3.08
N PRO A 300 12.08 3.56 3.86
CA PRO A 300 10.71 3.77 3.42
C PRO A 300 10.60 4.66 2.18
N LEU A 301 11.39 5.74 2.12
CA LEU A 301 11.46 6.60 0.93
C LEU A 301 11.96 5.84 -0.30
N LEU A 302 13.00 5.02 -0.15
CA LEU A 302 13.53 4.22 -1.26
C LEU A 302 12.52 3.16 -1.72
N LEU A 303 11.80 2.54 -0.78
CA LEU A 303 10.74 1.58 -1.07
C LEU A 303 9.60 2.25 -1.86
N ASP A 304 9.16 3.43 -1.45
CA ASP A 304 8.12 4.19 -2.16
C ASP A 304 8.56 4.55 -3.58
N LEU A 305 9.77 5.11 -3.73
CA LEU A 305 10.32 5.45 -5.04
C LEU A 305 10.37 4.24 -5.97
N ALA A 306 10.88 3.11 -5.47
CA ALA A 306 10.94 1.89 -6.26
C ALA A 306 9.54 1.38 -6.63
N SER A 307 8.60 1.40 -5.69
CA SER A 307 7.21 0.97 -5.90
C SER A 307 6.51 1.82 -6.96
N PHE A 308 6.61 3.15 -6.91
CA PHE A 308 6.04 4.04 -7.91
C PHE A 308 6.55 3.74 -9.33
N TYR A 309 7.87 3.54 -9.49
CA TYR A 309 8.44 3.21 -10.79
C TYR A 309 8.05 1.80 -11.27
N LEU A 310 7.87 0.84 -10.37
CA LEU A 310 7.40 -0.50 -10.70
C LEU A 310 5.92 -0.50 -11.08
N GLU A 311 5.07 0.26 -10.39
CA GLU A 311 3.65 0.43 -10.73
C GLU A 311 3.46 1.12 -12.09
N GLU A 312 4.28 2.12 -12.42
CA GLU A 312 4.31 2.73 -13.75
C GLU A 312 4.60 1.65 -14.80
N ARG A 313 5.63 0.80 -14.55
CA ARG A 313 5.97 -0.32 -15.44
C ARG A 313 4.86 -1.36 -15.55
N GLN A 314 4.13 -1.60 -14.47
CA GLN A 314 2.97 -2.48 -14.45
C GLN A 314 1.87 -1.95 -15.39
N ASN A 315 1.57 -0.65 -15.32
CA ASN A 315 0.60 -0.02 -16.22
C ASN A 315 1.02 -0.11 -17.70
N HIS A 316 2.28 0.14 -18.00
CA HIS A 316 2.83 -0.04 -19.37
C HIS A 316 2.74 -1.47 -19.88
N LEU A 317 3.02 -2.44 -19.01
CA LEU A 317 2.94 -3.85 -19.36
C LEU A 317 1.51 -4.25 -19.74
N ILE A 318 0.52 -3.74 -18.99
CA ILE A 318 -0.90 -3.98 -19.26
C ILE A 318 -1.28 -3.43 -20.63
N ASP A 319 -0.81 -2.24 -21.01
CA ASP A 319 -1.04 -1.65 -22.34
C ASP A 319 -0.44 -2.54 -23.43
N ARG A 320 0.80 -3.02 -23.24
CA ARG A 320 1.47 -3.90 -24.19
C ARG A 320 0.77 -5.25 -24.39
N LEU A 321 0.18 -5.80 -23.32
CA LEU A 321 -0.54 -7.06 -23.38
C LEU A 321 -1.96 -6.93 -23.95
N ASP A 322 -2.31 -5.75 -24.48
CA ASP A 322 -3.68 -5.42 -24.92
C ASP A 322 -4.77 -5.72 -23.87
N ALA A 323 -4.35 -5.62 -22.62
CA ALA A 323 -5.22 -5.79 -21.45
C ALA A 323 -5.74 -4.45 -20.91
N GLY A 324 -5.49 -3.34 -21.63
CA GLY A 324 -5.88 -1.99 -21.20
C GLY A 324 -7.40 -1.81 -21.06
N ARG A 325 -8.20 -2.62 -21.75
CA ARG A 325 -9.68 -2.63 -21.63
C ARG A 325 -10.16 -3.19 -20.28
N ASP A 326 -9.38 -4.10 -19.67
CA ASP A 326 -9.65 -4.73 -18.38
C ASP A 326 -8.53 -4.41 -17.40
N ARG A 327 -8.06 -3.15 -17.39
CA ARG A 327 -6.87 -2.69 -16.64
C ARG A 327 -6.97 -2.98 -15.15
N ALA A 328 -8.12 -2.67 -14.53
CA ALA A 328 -8.29 -2.90 -13.09
C ALA A 328 -8.27 -4.40 -12.76
N ALA A 329 -8.88 -5.24 -13.58
CA ALA A 329 -8.83 -6.69 -13.41
C ALA A 329 -7.40 -7.24 -13.59
N ALA A 330 -6.63 -6.69 -14.55
CA ALA A 330 -5.24 -7.08 -14.77
C ALA A 330 -4.35 -6.68 -13.59
N LEU A 331 -4.51 -5.46 -13.05
CA LEU A 331 -3.81 -5.00 -11.85
C LEU A 331 -4.16 -5.87 -10.64
N SER A 332 -5.44 -6.14 -10.43
CA SER A 332 -5.89 -7.02 -9.33
C SER A 332 -5.35 -8.45 -9.47
N ALA A 333 -5.24 -8.98 -10.70
CA ALA A 333 -4.64 -10.29 -10.94
C ALA A 333 -3.15 -10.33 -10.52
N MET A 334 -2.39 -9.26 -10.79
CA MET A 334 -1.00 -9.15 -10.32
C MET A 334 -0.93 -8.98 -8.80
N ASN A 335 -1.84 -8.20 -8.20
CA ASN A 335 -1.91 -7.98 -6.75
C ASN A 335 -2.19 -9.29 -5.97
N ILE A 336 -2.93 -10.24 -6.53
CA ILE A 336 -3.07 -11.57 -5.92
C ILE A 336 -1.70 -12.24 -5.73
N GLY A 337 -0.82 -12.18 -6.73
CA GLY A 337 0.54 -12.70 -6.60
C GLY A 337 1.30 -12.01 -5.46
N VAL A 338 1.13 -10.69 -5.31
CA VAL A 338 1.72 -9.90 -4.22
C VAL A 338 1.17 -10.36 -2.86
N ASN A 339 -0.15 -10.43 -2.71
CA ASN A 339 -0.80 -10.83 -1.45
C ASN A 339 -0.43 -12.26 -1.04
N LEU A 340 -0.35 -13.20 -1.99
CA LEU A 340 0.11 -14.57 -1.70
C LEU A 340 1.56 -14.60 -1.24
N ALA A 341 2.43 -13.79 -1.83
CA ALA A 341 3.82 -13.68 -1.42
C ALA A 341 3.95 -13.05 -0.01
N GLU A 342 3.13 -12.06 0.33
CA GLU A 342 3.07 -11.49 1.69
C GLU A 342 2.68 -12.55 2.72
N ILE A 343 1.61 -13.31 2.47
CA ILE A 343 1.15 -14.38 3.36
C ILE A 343 2.27 -15.42 3.54
N ALA A 344 2.87 -15.88 2.44
CA ALA A 344 3.97 -16.84 2.49
C ALA A 344 5.18 -16.31 3.26
N SER A 345 5.50 -15.01 3.11
CA SER A 345 6.62 -14.37 3.79
C SER A 345 6.39 -14.21 5.29
N LEU A 346 5.15 -13.97 5.73
CA LEU A 346 4.81 -13.93 7.15
C LEU A 346 5.07 -15.28 7.82
N PHE A 347 4.69 -16.39 7.16
CA PHE A 347 5.01 -17.73 7.65
C PHE A 347 6.52 -17.98 7.64
N ALA A 348 7.22 -17.62 6.56
CA ALA A 348 8.67 -17.76 6.48
C ALA A 348 9.40 -16.90 7.51
N SER A 349 8.93 -15.67 7.76
CA SER A 349 9.52 -14.76 8.76
C SER A 349 9.44 -15.34 10.17
N SER A 350 8.35 -16.03 10.51
CA SER A 350 8.21 -16.68 11.83
C SER A 350 9.26 -17.78 12.05
N LEU A 351 9.65 -18.49 10.98
CA LEU A 351 10.70 -19.50 11.02
C LEU A 351 12.09 -18.86 11.03
N LEU A 352 12.29 -17.81 10.24
CA LEU A 352 13.58 -17.10 10.13
C LEU A 352 13.86 -16.22 11.34
N ALA A 353 12.84 -15.74 12.06
CA ALA A 353 13.01 -14.98 13.29
C ALA A 353 13.76 -15.79 14.36
N ALA A 354 13.67 -17.13 14.33
CA ALA A 354 14.48 -18.01 15.18
C ALA A 354 15.99 -17.91 14.89
N LEU A 355 16.38 -17.46 13.70
CA LEU A 355 17.78 -17.20 13.31
C LEU A 355 18.22 -15.76 13.62
N GLY A 356 17.29 -14.90 14.05
CA GLY A 356 17.49 -13.48 14.33
C GLY A 356 16.97 -12.57 13.21
N ILE A 357 16.38 -11.47 13.61
CA ILE A 357 15.70 -10.50 12.71
C ILE A 357 16.62 -9.91 11.65
N GLY A 358 17.90 -9.73 11.99
CA GLY A 358 18.92 -9.28 11.03
C GLY A 358 19.00 -10.15 9.78
N TRP A 359 18.83 -11.46 9.91
CA TRP A 359 18.80 -12.39 8.78
C TRP A 359 17.57 -12.19 7.88
N CYS A 360 16.39 -11.88 8.46
CA CYS A 360 15.19 -11.61 7.69
C CYS A 360 15.41 -10.41 6.74
N PHE A 361 15.97 -9.32 7.27
CA PHE A 361 16.31 -8.14 6.45
C PHE A 361 17.40 -8.43 5.41
N ALA A 362 18.45 -9.15 5.80
CA ALA A 362 19.56 -9.47 4.91
C ALA A 362 19.12 -10.36 3.74
N LEU A 363 18.34 -11.39 4.01
CA LEU A 363 17.80 -12.29 2.99
C LEU A 363 16.82 -11.57 2.06
N CYS A 364 15.89 -10.78 2.61
CA CYS A 364 14.96 -9.98 1.81
C CYS A 364 15.71 -9.00 0.91
N GLY A 365 16.69 -8.28 1.44
CA GLY A 365 17.55 -7.38 0.68
C GLY A 365 18.34 -8.10 -0.42
N GLY A 366 18.90 -9.27 -0.13
CA GLY A 366 19.60 -10.12 -1.08
C GLY A 366 18.69 -10.58 -2.23
N LEU A 367 17.47 -11.02 -1.92
CA LEU A 367 16.48 -11.42 -2.93
C LEU A 367 16.06 -10.22 -3.81
N LEU A 368 15.87 -9.04 -3.22
CA LEU A 368 15.59 -7.81 -3.98
C LEU A 368 16.73 -7.46 -4.94
N LEU A 369 18.01 -7.59 -4.52
CA LEU A 369 19.15 -7.36 -5.38
C LEU A 369 19.17 -8.33 -6.56
N LEU A 370 18.92 -9.62 -6.31
CA LEU A 370 18.83 -10.64 -7.37
C LEU A 370 17.67 -10.36 -8.32
N GLY A 371 16.49 -10.00 -7.78
CA GLY A 371 15.32 -9.62 -8.58
C GLY A 371 15.57 -8.40 -9.46
N ALA A 372 16.22 -7.36 -8.90
CA ALA A 372 16.60 -6.16 -9.65
C ALA A 372 17.59 -6.46 -10.76
N LEU A 373 18.59 -7.28 -10.51
CA LEU A 373 19.56 -7.74 -11.52
C LEU A 373 18.87 -8.55 -12.64
N GLY A 374 18.00 -9.48 -12.28
CA GLY A 374 17.19 -10.25 -13.23
C GLY A 374 16.31 -9.37 -14.12
N TYR A 375 15.68 -8.34 -13.53
CA TYR A 375 14.90 -7.36 -14.25
C TYR A 375 15.76 -6.53 -15.23
N MET A 376 16.94 -6.07 -14.81
CA MET A 376 17.88 -5.34 -15.67
C MET A 376 18.35 -6.16 -16.86
N LEU A 377 18.68 -7.43 -16.65
CA LEU A 377 19.13 -8.33 -17.72
C LEU A 377 18.00 -8.64 -18.71
N SER A 378 16.78 -8.75 -18.22
CA SER A 378 15.57 -8.95 -19.05
C SER A 378 15.24 -7.72 -19.89
N SER A 379 15.38 -6.51 -19.33
CA SER A 379 15.06 -5.26 -20.03
C SER A 379 16.07 -4.92 -21.14
N ARG A 380 17.34 -5.31 -21.02
CA ARG A 380 18.36 -5.10 -22.06
C ARG A 380 18.13 -5.92 -23.34
N LYS A 381 17.47 -7.08 -23.23
CA LYS A 381 17.17 -7.95 -24.40
C LYS A 381 16.08 -7.40 -25.32
N ILE A 382 15.38 -6.32 -24.94
CA ILE A 382 14.25 -5.76 -25.67
C ILE A 382 14.63 -4.46 -26.39
N THR A 383 15.73 -3.84 -26.01
CA THR A 383 16.25 -2.60 -26.61
C THR A 383 17.42 -2.86 -27.59
N GLY A 384 17.82 -4.07 -27.82
CA GLY A 384 18.73 -4.55 -28.85
C GLY A 384 18.05 -5.53 -29.79
#